data_f9cb80f93aaa6a462708429c1c566f98
#
_entry.id   f9cb80f93aaa6a462708429c1c566f98
#
_cell.length_a   1.000
_cell.length_b   1.000
_cell.length_c   1.000
_cell.angle_alpha   90.00
_cell.angle_beta   90.00
_cell.angle_gamma   90.00
#
_symmetry.space_group_name_H-M   'P 1'
#
loop_
_entity.id
_entity.type
_entity.pdbx_description
1 polymer ?
#
loop_
_entity_poly.entity_id
_entity_poly.type
_entity_poly.pdbx_seq_one_letter_code
_entity_poly.pdbx_strand_id
1 'polypeptide(L)'
;TIGLSMAVARLMGFQAIFGLLTGGATAICGASAALALSAALPVHPLKERATLFTVIGVSALSTLAMIVYPMIVKAAGLDASQAGVFLGATIHDVAQVVGAGYSLSRETGDVATFVKLLRVSMLLPVIVLAVAITRARGGGEPGAERPPLLPGFVIAFAALVAVNSTGWVPATAQTLG
;
A
#
# COMPACT_ATOMS: atom_id res chain seq x y z
N THR A 1 0.65 3.22 12.31
CA THR A 1 1.68 2.37 11.67
C THR A 1 2.83 3.22 11.15
N ILE A 2 2.61 4.23 10.26
CA ILE A 2 3.67 5.05 9.64
C ILE A 2 4.52 5.77 10.70
N GLY A 3 3.89 6.46 11.66
CA GLY A 3 4.61 7.16 12.72
C GLY A 3 5.46 6.21 13.59
N LEU A 4 4.91 5.05 13.93
CA LEU A 4 5.64 4.01 14.66
C LEU A 4 6.85 3.50 13.86
N SER A 5 6.66 3.21 12.57
CA SER A 5 7.74 2.76 11.70
C SER A 5 8.87 3.79 11.59
N MET A 6 8.53 5.08 11.49
CA MET A 6 9.52 6.16 11.50
C MET A 6 10.27 6.25 12.83
N ALA A 7 9.58 6.07 13.96
CA ALA A 7 10.20 6.06 15.28
C ALA A 7 11.16 4.89 15.44
N VAL A 8 10.72 3.66 15.08
CA VAL A 8 11.55 2.47 15.13
C VAL A 8 12.75 2.58 14.19
N ALA A 9 12.57 3.07 12.96
CA ALA A 9 13.68 3.28 12.02
C ALA A 9 14.74 4.23 12.60
N ARG A 10 14.32 5.32 13.25
CA ARG A 10 15.24 6.24 13.92
C ARG A 10 15.97 5.60 15.10
N LEU A 11 15.28 4.83 15.93
CA LEU A 11 15.89 4.10 17.04
C LEU A 11 16.95 3.08 16.57
N MET A 12 16.72 2.50 15.39
CA MET A 12 17.66 1.57 14.75
C MET A 12 18.79 2.27 13.97
N GLY A 13 18.85 3.61 13.97
CA GLY A 13 19.86 4.37 13.25
C GLY A 13 19.58 4.54 11.75
N PHE A 14 18.40 4.15 11.26
CA PHE A 14 18.00 4.36 9.87
C PHE A 14 17.45 5.78 9.64
N GLN A 15 17.53 6.25 8.41
CA GLN A 15 16.99 7.55 8.05
C GLN A 15 15.46 7.55 8.04
N ALA A 16 14.85 8.72 8.26
CA ALA A 16 13.41 8.90 8.30
C ALA A 16 12.71 8.45 6.99
N ILE A 17 13.40 8.57 5.85
CA ILE A 17 12.89 8.13 4.54
C ILE A 17 12.65 6.61 4.51
N PHE A 18 13.55 5.83 5.11
CA PHE A 18 13.37 4.38 5.22
C PHE A 18 12.13 4.03 6.06
N GLY A 19 11.97 4.69 7.22
CA GLY A 19 10.80 4.51 8.07
C GLY A 19 9.49 4.93 7.42
N LEU A 20 9.51 5.97 6.57
CA LEU A 20 8.35 6.42 5.81
C LEU A 20 7.97 5.43 4.71
N LEU A 21 8.94 4.93 3.95
CA LEU A 21 8.71 3.95 2.88
C LEU A 21 8.21 2.62 3.45
N THR A 22 8.89 2.06 4.45
CA THR A 22 8.49 0.79 5.08
C THR A 22 7.15 0.92 5.80
N GLY A 23 6.94 2.01 6.53
CA GLY A 23 5.69 2.28 7.24
C GLY A 23 4.51 2.54 6.31
N GLY A 24 4.73 3.25 5.20
CA GLY A 24 3.72 3.47 4.18
C GLY A 24 3.37 2.20 3.43
N ALA A 25 4.38 1.40 3.07
CA ALA A 25 4.19 0.10 2.43
C ALA A 25 3.34 -0.83 3.30
N THR A 26 3.71 -1.02 4.56
CA THR A 26 3.00 -1.91 5.49
C THR A 26 1.62 -1.39 5.90
N ALA A 27 1.44 -0.06 5.92
CA ALA A 27 0.17 0.54 6.30
C ALA A 27 -0.90 0.47 5.20
N ILE A 28 -0.52 0.40 3.92
CA ILE A 28 -1.45 0.58 2.80
C ILE A 28 -1.54 -0.69 1.96
N CYS A 29 -0.71 -0.81 0.92
CA CYS A 29 -0.80 -1.90 -0.06
C CYS A 29 0.55 -2.50 -0.46
N GLY A 30 1.51 -2.50 0.44
CA GLY A 30 2.79 -3.16 0.23
C GLY A 30 3.67 -2.47 -0.81
N ALA A 31 4.12 -3.22 -1.80
CA ALA A 31 5.05 -2.76 -2.84
C ALA A 31 4.54 -1.55 -3.62
N SER A 32 3.25 -1.53 -3.99
CA SER A 32 2.64 -0.41 -4.72
C SER A 32 2.71 0.90 -3.95
N ALA A 33 2.45 0.87 -2.63
CA ALA A 33 2.58 2.05 -1.78
C ALA A 33 4.04 2.49 -1.62
N ALA A 34 4.99 1.56 -1.51
CA ALA A 34 6.41 1.88 -1.47
C ALA A 34 6.88 2.61 -2.72
N LEU A 35 6.50 2.10 -3.91
CA LEU A 35 6.83 2.71 -5.19
C LEU A 35 6.18 4.08 -5.36
N ALA A 36 4.91 4.21 -5.02
CA ALA A 36 4.16 5.45 -5.10
C ALA A 36 4.75 6.54 -4.17
N LEU A 37 5.07 6.19 -2.92
CA LEU A 37 5.73 7.09 -1.99
C LEU A 37 7.15 7.45 -2.45
N SER A 38 7.91 6.48 -2.96
CA SER A 38 9.24 6.73 -3.51
C SER A 38 9.20 7.71 -4.68
N ALA A 39 8.24 7.57 -5.59
CA ALA A 39 8.06 8.49 -6.72
C ALA A 39 7.66 9.92 -6.27
N ALA A 40 6.92 10.03 -5.17
CA ALA A 40 6.45 11.31 -4.63
C ALA A 40 7.49 12.05 -3.76
N LEU A 41 8.51 11.33 -3.27
CA LEU A 41 9.55 11.90 -2.40
C LEU A 41 10.72 12.47 -3.20
N PRO A 42 11.43 13.50 -2.66
CA PRO A 42 12.62 14.08 -3.30
C PRO A 42 13.70 13.04 -3.59
N VAL A 43 14.59 13.36 -4.51
CA VAL A 43 15.77 12.56 -4.80
C VAL A 43 16.66 12.50 -3.56
N HIS A 44 17.08 11.28 -3.19
CA HIS A 44 17.98 11.05 -2.07
C HIS A 44 18.86 9.83 -2.38
N PRO A 45 20.18 9.85 -2.09
CA PRO A 45 21.12 8.79 -2.48
C PRO A 45 20.71 7.38 -2.01
N LEU A 46 20.04 7.28 -0.86
CA LEU A 46 19.59 6.00 -0.29
C LEU A 46 18.17 5.60 -0.70
N LYS A 47 17.44 6.46 -1.43
CA LYS A 47 16.02 6.24 -1.75
C LYS A 47 15.80 4.96 -2.54
N GLU A 48 16.58 4.72 -3.57
CA GLU A 48 16.44 3.53 -4.42
C GLU A 48 16.68 2.23 -3.63
N ARG A 49 17.76 2.21 -2.84
CA ARG A 49 18.06 1.05 -1.99
C ARG A 49 16.98 0.79 -0.95
N ALA A 50 16.50 1.85 -0.29
CA ALA A 50 15.41 1.76 0.68
C ALA A 50 14.11 1.27 0.02
N THR A 51 13.81 1.74 -1.18
CA THR A 51 12.63 1.31 -1.94
C THR A 51 12.73 -0.16 -2.34
N LEU A 52 13.84 -0.59 -2.91
CA LEU A 52 14.08 -1.98 -3.31
C LEU A 52 13.98 -2.91 -2.10
N PHE A 53 14.66 -2.59 -1.01
CA PHE A 53 14.60 -3.38 0.22
C PHE A 53 13.17 -3.49 0.76
N THR A 54 12.43 -2.36 0.77
CA THR A 54 11.05 -2.33 1.22
C THR A 54 10.14 -3.18 0.34
N VAL A 55 10.25 -3.04 -0.99
CA VAL A 55 9.44 -3.79 -1.95
C VAL A 55 9.68 -5.30 -1.80
N ILE A 56 10.94 -5.73 -1.80
CA ILE A 56 11.31 -7.15 -1.66
C ILE A 56 10.84 -7.71 -0.31
N GLY A 57 11.13 -6.99 0.77
CA GLY A 57 10.77 -7.42 2.12
C GLY A 57 9.26 -7.54 2.34
N VAL A 58 8.51 -6.52 1.93
CA VAL A 58 7.05 -6.52 2.07
C VAL A 58 6.40 -7.58 1.18
N SER A 59 6.89 -7.77 -0.06
CA SER A 59 6.36 -8.80 -0.96
C SER A 59 6.61 -10.21 -0.41
N ALA A 60 7.82 -10.49 0.09
CA ALA A 60 8.16 -11.78 0.67
C ALA A 60 7.30 -12.08 1.92
N LEU A 61 7.20 -11.12 2.86
CA LEU A 61 6.39 -11.27 4.06
C LEU A 61 4.90 -11.41 3.74
N SER A 62 4.41 -10.68 2.74
CA SER A 62 3.03 -10.76 2.32
C SER A 62 2.69 -12.10 1.64
N THR A 63 3.65 -12.67 0.88
CA THR A 63 3.50 -14.02 0.32
C THR A 63 3.43 -15.07 1.43
N LEU A 64 4.29 -14.97 2.43
CA LEU A 64 4.23 -15.84 3.59
C LEU A 64 2.89 -15.71 4.34
N ALA A 65 2.41 -14.48 4.53
CA ALA A 65 1.12 -14.20 5.15
C ALA A 65 -0.05 -14.79 4.35
N MET A 66 -0.02 -14.71 3.01
CA MET A 66 -1.04 -15.31 2.14
C MET A 66 -1.19 -16.82 2.37
N ILE A 67 -0.10 -17.51 2.68
CA ILE A 67 -0.10 -18.96 2.93
C ILE A 67 -0.50 -19.27 4.38
N VAL A 68 0.08 -18.56 5.33
CA VAL A 68 -0.04 -18.89 6.77
C VAL A 68 -1.36 -18.39 7.36
N TYR A 69 -1.85 -17.20 6.96
CA TYR A 69 -3.03 -16.60 7.61
C TYR A 69 -4.34 -17.34 7.36
N PRO A 70 -4.63 -17.94 6.20
CA PRO A 70 -5.78 -18.83 6.06
C PRO A 70 -5.74 -20.02 7.00
N MET A 71 -4.57 -20.56 7.33
CA MET A 71 -4.41 -21.64 8.30
C MET A 71 -4.73 -21.14 9.72
N ILE A 72 -4.27 -19.95 10.08
CA ILE A 72 -4.57 -19.32 11.38
C ILE A 72 -6.07 -19.08 11.51
N VAL A 73 -6.72 -18.54 10.48
CA VAL A 73 -8.17 -18.29 10.43
C VAL A 73 -8.95 -19.57 10.71
N LYS A 74 -8.59 -20.68 10.05
CA LYS A 74 -9.22 -21.99 10.27
C LYS A 74 -8.98 -22.53 11.69
N ALA A 75 -7.75 -22.42 12.18
CA ALA A 75 -7.39 -22.89 13.52
C ALA A 75 -8.07 -22.07 14.63
N ALA A 76 -8.29 -20.77 14.40
CA ALA A 76 -8.98 -19.89 15.34
C ALA A 76 -10.53 -19.98 15.26
N GLY A 77 -11.08 -20.70 14.28
CA GLY A 77 -12.52 -20.87 14.10
C GLY A 77 -13.25 -19.55 13.77
N LEU A 78 -12.58 -18.63 13.04
CA LEU A 78 -13.20 -17.36 12.66
C LEU A 78 -14.30 -17.61 11.63
N ASP A 79 -15.42 -16.86 11.75
CA ASP A 79 -16.47 -16.86 10.74
C ASP A 79 -15.99 -16.15 9.45
N ALA A 80 -16.78 -16.25 8.37
CA ALA A 80 -16.37 -15.74 7.05
C ALA A 80 -16.11 -14.23 7.06
N SER A 81 -16.90 -13.46 7.80
CA SER A 81 -16.76 -12.01 7.90
C SER A 81 -15.50 -11.63 8.70
N GLN A 82 -15.30 -12.25 9.88
CA GLN A 82 -14.12 -12.04 10.71
C GLN A 82 -12.85 -12.44 9.99
N ALA A 83 -12.86 -13.57 9.29
CA ALA A 83 -11.77 -14.04 8.45
C ALA A 83 -11.45 -13.02 7.34
N GLY A 84 -12.47 -12.52 6.65
CA GLY A 84 -12.32 -11.51 5.62
C GLY A 84 -11.70 -10.22 6.14
N VAL A 85 -12.18 -9.70 7.27
CA VAL A 85 -11.60 -8.52 7.92
C VAL A 85 -10.15 -8.76 8.33
N PHE A 86 -9.86 -9.91 8.93
CA PHE A 86 -8.50 -10.27 9.34
C PHE A 86 -7.54 -10.31 8.14
N LEU A 87 -7.88 -11.04 7.07
CA LEU A 87 -7.04 -11.18 5.89
C LEU A 87 -6.85 -9.83 5.16
N GLY A 88 -7.93 -9.09 4.93
CA GLY A 88 -7.90 -7.78 4.27
C GLY A 88 -7.12 -6.73 5.05
N ALA A 89 -7.18 -6.79 6.39
CA ALA A 89 -6.47 -5.85 7.26
C ALA A 89 -4.98 -6.21 7.48
N THR A 90 -4.57 -7.46 7.29
CA THR A 90 -3.23 -7.91 7.68
C THR A 90 -2.31 -8.24 6.51
N ILE A 91 -2.81 -8.87 5.44
CA ILE A 91 -2.02 -9.12 4.23
C ILE A 91 -1.80 -7.81 3.48
N HIS A 92 -0.58 -7.54 3.00
CA HIS A 92 -0.24 -6.22 2.46
C HIS A 92 -0.61 -6.05 0.99
N ASP A 93 -0.43 -7.05 0.14
CA ASP A 93 -0.70 -7.00 -1.29
C ASP A 93 -2.16 -7.35 -1.62
N VAL A 94 -2.77 -6.61 -2.57
CA VAL A 94 -4.18 -6.79 -2.97
C VAL A 94 -4.42 -8.15 -3.60
N ALA A 95 -3.55 -8.57 -4.54
CA ALA A 95 -3.72 -9.84 -5.23
C ALA A 95 -3.63 -11.02 -4.27
N GLN A 96 -2.75 -10.92 -3.29
CA GLN A 96 -2.57 -11.94 -2.25
C GLN A 96 -3.74 -11.97 -1.26
N VAL A 97 -4.35 -10.82 -0.95
CA VAL A 97 -5.61 -10.76 -0.17
C VAL A 97 -6.73 -11.47 -0.90
N VAL A 98 -6.89 -11.18 -2.20
CA VAL A 98 -7.88 -11.84 -3.06
C VAL A 98 -7.64 -13.35 -3.07
N GLY A 99 -6.42 -13.79 -3.36
CA GLY A 99 -6.05 -15.21 -3.37
C GLY A 99 -6.33 -15.91 -2.03
N ALA A 100 -5.89 -15.31 -0.91
CA ALA A 100 -6.10 -15.86 0.42
C ALA A 100 -7.59 -15.90 0.82
N GLY A 101 -8.34 -14.83 0.54
CA GLY A 101 -9.75 -14.74 0.90
C GLY A 101 -10.63 -15.74 0.16
N TYR A 102 -10.50 -15.77 -1.18
CA TYR A 102 -11.29 -16.70 -2.00
C TYR A 102 -10.87 -18.18 -1.85
N SER A 103 -9.66 -18.46 -1.35
CA SER A 103 -9.27 -19.83 -1.00
C SER A 103 -10.06 -20.41 0.19
N LEU A 104 -10.68 -19.56 1.00
CA LEU A 104 -11.50 -19.97 2.14
C LEU A 104 -12.97 -20.05 1.76
N SER A 105 -13.54 -18.96 1.27
CA SER A 105 -14.91 -18.88 0.78
C SER A 105 -15.11 -17.62 -0.07
N ARG A 106 -16.20 -17.59 -0.87
CA ARG A 106 -16.57 -16.41 -1.64
C ARG A 106 -16.85 -15.20 -0.71
N GLU A 107 -17.61 -15.42 0.36
CA GLU A 107 -17.93 -14.38 1.34
C GLU A 107 -16.67 -13.80 1.99
N THR A 108 -15.74 -14.65 2.42
CA THR A 108 -14.45 -14.22 2.98
C THR A 108 -13.65 -13.42 1.95
N GLY A 109 -13.63 -13.84 0.69
CA GLY A 109 -12.95 -13.13 -0.41
C GLY A 109 -13.53 -11.74 -0.65
N ASP A 110 -14.86 -11.62 -0.70
CA ASP A 110 -15.55 -10.35 -0.92
C ASP A 110 -15.25 -9.36 0.22
N VAL A 111 -15.38 -9.79 1.48
CA VAL A 111 -15.09 -8.96 2.65
C VAL A 111 -13.61 -8.57 2.72
N ALA A 112 -12.69 -9.52 2.48
CA ALA A 112 -11.25 -9.25 2.51
C ALA A 112 -10.86 -8.22 1.44
N THR A 113 -11.39 -8.36 0.24
CA THR A 113 -11.15 -7.44 -0.87
C THR A 113 -11.70 -6.05 -0.54
N PHE A 114 -12.92 -5.94 -0.02
CA PHE A 114 -13.51 -4.67 0.37
C PHE A 114 -12.68 -3.94 1.45
N VAL A 115 -12.29 -4.64 2.51
CA VAL A 115 -11.44 -4.08 3.57
C VAL A 115 -10.11 -3.62 3.01
N LYS A 116 -9.52 -4.38 2.09
CA LYS A 116 -8.28 -4.00 1.43
C LYS A 116 -8.42 -2.76 0.57
N LEU A 117 -9.48 -2.63 -0.21
CA LEU A 117 -9.74 -1.45 -1.04
C LEU A 117 -9.93 -0.19 -0.20
N LEU A 118 -10.55 -0.28 0.97
CA LEU A 118 -10.63 0.83 1.93
C LEU A 118 -9.23 1.29 2.38
N ARG A 119 -8.30 0.36 2.60
CA ARG A 119 -6.91 0.72 2.94
C ARG A 119 -6.18 1.35 1.76
N VAL A 120 -6.39 0.85 0.55
CA VAL A 120 -5.78 1.40 -0.67
C VAL A 120 -6.26 2.83 -0.92
N SER A 121 -7.51 3.15 -0.63
CA SER A 121 -8.03 4.53 -0.77
C SER A 121 -7.28 5.55 0.11
N MET A 122 -6.65 5.10 1.21
CA MET A 122 -5.81 5.94 2.04
C MET A 122 -4.46 6.31 1.39
N LEU A 123 -4.09 5.71 0.27
CA LEU A 123 -2.83 6.00 -0.43
C LEU A 123 -2.76 7.47 -0.86
N LEU A 124 -3.82 7.98 -1.46
CA LEU A 124 -3.90 9.36 -1.94
C LEU A 124 -3.68 10.39 -0.83
N PRO A 125 -4.46 10.41 0.27
CA PRO A 125 -4.24 11.35 1.35
C PRO A 125 -2.86 11.21 2.01
N VAL A 126 -2.32 9.99 2.11
CA VAL A 126 -0.98 9.77 2.67
C VAL A 126 0.10 10.36 1.76
N ILE A 127 0.02 10.18 0.44
CA ILE A 127 0.97 10.78 -0.51
C ILE A 127 0.92 12.31 -0.43
N VAL A 128 -0.28 12.89 -0.47
CA VAL A 128 -0.46 14.35 -0.40
C VAL A 128 0.14 14.89 0.90
N LEU A 129 -0.14 14.24 2.02
CA LEU A 129 0.41 14.62 3.32
C LEU A 129 1.95 14.49 3.35
N ALA A 130 2.50 13.39 2.83
CA ALA A 130 3.95 13.17 2.79
C ALA A 130 4.65 14.25 1.96
N VAL A 131 4.12 14.58 0.78
CA VAL A 131 4.65 15.65 -0.08
C VAL A 131 4.52 17.02 0.59
N ALA A 132 3.38 17.32 1.22
CA ALA A 132 3.18 18.59 1.93
C ALA A 132 4.17 18.77 3.09
N ILE A 133 4.36 17.73 3.91
CA ILE A 133 5.33 17.76 5.02
C ILE A 133 6.76 17.91 4.50
N THR A 134 7.12 17.21 3.44
CA THR A 134 8.46 17.28 2.86
C THR A 134 8.74 18.69 2.31
N ARG A 135 7.77 19.30 1.63
CA ARG A 135 7.89 20.69 1.15
C ARG A 135 8.00 21.70 2.29
N ALA A 136 7.18 21.55 3.35
CA ALA A 136 7.20 22.45 4.49
C ALA A 136 8.53 22.41 5.27
N ARG A 137 9.21 21.25 5.26
CA ARG A 137 10.51 21.07 5.93
C ARG A 137 11.72 21.44 5.07
N GLY A 138 11.51 21.99 3.87
CA GLY A 138 12.61 22.34 2.97
C GLY A 138 13.43 21.12 2.50
N GLY A 139 12.86 19.92 2.54
CA GLY A 139 13.53 18.67 2.23
C GLY A 139 13.77 18.48 0.73
N GLY A 140 14.97 18.84 0.30
CA GLY A 140 15.54 18.63 -1.04
C GLY A 140 16.92 19.25 -1.08
N GLU A 141 17.83 18.68 -1.86
CA GLU A 141 19.13 19.34 -2.14
C GLU A 141 18.90 20.70 -2.80
N PRO A 142 19.75 21.71 -2.51
CA PRO A 142 19.68 23.00 -3.21
C PRO A 142 19.82 22.78 -4.72
N GLY A 143 18.75 23.06 -5.49
CA GLY A 143 18.72 22.88 -6.94
C GLY A 143 17.90 21.66 -7.42
N ALA A 144 17.42 20.81 -6.56
CA ALA A 144 16.53 19.72 -6.96
C ALA A 144 15.12 20.26 -7.28
N GLU A 145 14.54 19.83 -8.40
CA GLU A 145 13.16 20.14 -8.74
C GLU A 145 12.21 19.66 -7.63
N ARG A 146 11.34 20.55 -7.16
CA ARG A 146 10.34 20.20 -6.13
C ARG A 146 9.33 19.24 -6.74
N PRO A 147 9.15 18.04 -6.16
CA PRO A 147 8.17 17.10 -6.68
C PRO A 147 6.78 17.76 -6.73
N PRO A 148 5.97 17.48 -7.76
CA PRO A 148 4.63 18.02 -7.86
C PRO A 148 3.79 17.56 -6.66
N LEU A 149 2.84 18.40 -6.20
CA LEU A 149 1.93 18.05 -5.08
C LEU A 149 1.11 16.80 -5.39
N LEU A 150 0.75 16.64 -6.64
CA LEU A 150 0.05 15.47 -7.17
C LEU A 150 0.93 14.86 -8.25
N PRO A 151 1.62 13.75 -7.99
CA PRO A 151 2.31 12.99 -9.02
C PRO A 151 1.37 12.62 -10.17
N GLY A 152 1.83 12.70 -11.41
CA GLY A 152 0.97 12.48 -12.60
C GLY A 152 0.23 11.15 -12.59
N PHE A 153 0.85 10.08 -12.04
CA PHE A 153 0.22 8.77 -11.92
C PHE A 153 -1.01 8.79 -10.97
N VAL A 154 -1.00 9.64 -9.92
CA VAL A 154 -2.13 9.78 -8.99
C VAL A 154 -3.32 10.42 -9.68
N ILE A 155 -3.05 11.44 -10.51
CA ILE A 155 -4.10 12.09 -11.32
C ILE A 155 -4.66 11.09 -12.33
N ALA A 156 -3.80 10.35 -13.03
CA ALA A 156 -4.21 9.32 -13.97
C ALA A 156 -5.07 8.22 -13.29
N PHE A 157 -4.65 7.74 -12.12
CA PHE A 157 -5.40 6.76 -11.35
C PHE A 157 -6.78 7.31 -10.93
N ALA A 158 -6.83 8.52 -10.39
CA ALA A 158 -8.10 9.15 -9.99
C ALA A 158 -9.04 9.34 -11.19
N ALA A 159 -8.50 9.74 -12.35
CA ALA A 159 -9.27 9.87 -13.59
C ALA A 159 -9.84 8.52 -14.06
N LEU A 160 -9.02 7.46 -14.04
CA LEU A 160 -9.47 6.11 -14.41
C LEU A 160 -10.56 5.58 -13.46
N VAL A 161 -10.41 5.81 -12.16
CA VAL A 161 -11.44 5.45 -11.16
C VAL A 161 -12.73 6.24 -11.42
N ALA A 162 -12.64 7.53 -11.67
CA ALA A 162 -13.80 8.35 -12.00
C ALA A 162 -14.52 7.86 -13.27
N VAL A 163 -13.77 7.58 -14.34
CA VAL A 163 -14.33 7.04 -15.60
C VAL A 163 -15.00 5.68 -15.35
N ASN A 164 -14.36 4.80 -14.60
CA ASN A 164 -14.96 3.50 -14.27
C ASN A 164 -16.23 3.64 -13.42
N SER A 165 -16.28 4.62 -12.51
CA SER A 165 -17.43 4.88 -11.65
C SER A 165 -18.64 5.46 -12.40
N THR A 166 -18.42 6.06 -13.58
CA THR A 166 -19.52 6.57 -14.42
C THR A 166 -20.25 5.47 -15.19
N GLY A 167 -19.77 4.22 -15.15
CA GLY A 167 -20.34 3.10 -15.87
C GLY A 167 -20.10 3.13 -17.41
N TRP A 168 -19.23 4.02 -17.87
CA TRP A 168 -18.87 4.11 -19.30
C TRP A 168 -17.98 2.95 -19.78
N VAL A 169 -17.39 2.24 -18.85
CA VAL A 169 -16.55 1.07 -19.17
C VAL A 169 -17.47 -0.15 -19.35
N PRO A 170 -17.60 -0.69 -20.57
CA PRO A 170 -18.45 -1.84 -20.82
C PRO A 170 -18.02 -3.06 -20.00
N ALA A 171 -19.00 -3.84 -19.53
CA ALA A 171 -18.78 -5.02 -18.69
C ALA A 171 -17.77 -6.03 -19.28
N THR A 172 -17.69 -6.10 -20.61
CA THR A 172 -16.72 -6.93 -21.34
C THR A 172 -15.28 -6.49 -21.12
N ALA A 173 -15.02 -5.20 -20.90
CA ALA A 173 -13.67 -4.71 -20.60
C ALA A 173 -13.29 -4.94 -19.12
N GLN A 174 -14.28 -5.07 -18.23
CA GLN A 174 -14.06 -5.34 -16.81
C GLN A 174 -13.75 -6.82 -16.53
N THR A 175 -14.10 -7.73 -17.43
CA THR A 175 -13.87 -9.17 -17.28
C THR A 175 -12.54 -9.64 -17.89
N LEU A 176 -11.81 -8.79 -18.61
CA LEU A 176 -10.53 -9.10 -19.25
C LEU A 176 -9.30 -8.66 -18.42
N GLY A 177 -9.49 -8.09 -17.25
CA GLY A 177 -8.47 -7.73 -16.28
C GLY A 177 -8.59 -8.55 -15.02
#